data_685cc485d8adb0827ed37108e7b29a20
#
_entry.id   685cc485d8adb0827ed37108e7b29a20
#
_cell.length_a   1.000
_cell.length_b   1.000
_cell.length_c   1.000
_cell.angle_alpha   90.00
_cell.angle_beta   90.00
_cell.angle_gamma   90.00
#
_symmetry.space_group_name_H-M   'P 1'
#
loop_
_entity.id
_entity.type
_entity.pdbx_description
1 polymer ?
#
loop_
_entity_poly.entity_id
_entity_poly.type
_entity_poly.pdbx_seq_one_letter_code
_entity_poly.pdbx_strand_id
1 'polypeptide(L)'
;MQQVDYLVIGSGPAGQRAAIQAVKLGKSVVIAEKREVLGGVCSNTGTIPSKTLREAILYFSGYRHRSVYGRGYQVKADVCFDDLRQRVSHVVNHENEVARSRLLRTGVEVVYGTASFEGPHTVAIQTRNGKRLFEAGRILIAVGTVPYRAERVPFNGTSIIDTDTMFQGDFDLDRLPRSMLIIGAGVIGTEYACMFSAMGVDVRLLDRRNDLFRFLDREICEALTFHMRDERVTLYLGKDFTTVRTDSGGRVITTLENGREIKTDMLMFASGRSGAVDGLNLEAAGLTTNNRGLIDTNDHLQTAVPHIYAAGDIVGFPALASTSMEQGRLAACHAFDVPFFSDTELLPYGIYTIPEISMVGKTEQELSEAGIPYEIGIARYREVAKGQIMGDETGILKLVFHQKTGHLLGVHIMGDGASELLHIGQTVMAFNGSISYFIDTVFNYPTLAEAYKIAALNGLKRLGAQGQNERKDPPAKTTPVTREAGESAADTA
;
A
#
# COMPACT_ATOMS: atom_id res chain seq x y z
N MET A 1 35.38 18.60 -2.45
CA MET A 1 34.15 18.39 -1.68
C MET A 1 33.13 19.40 -2.20
N GLN A 2 31.92 18.96 -2.54
CA GLN A 2 30.85 19.81 -3.05
C GLN A 2 29.91 20.16 -1.89
N GLN A 3 29.58 21.44 -1.72
CA GLN A 3 28.60 21.88 -0.70
C GLN A 3 27.19 21.87 -1.31
N VAL A 4 26.20 21.38 -0.53
CA VAL A 4 24.79 21.36 -0.90
C VAL A 4 23.92 21.68 0.33
N ASP A 5 22.78 22.32 0.12
CA ASP A 5 21.85 22.58 1.21
C ASP A 5 21.18 21.29 1.70
N TYR A 6 20.83 20.39 0.78
CA TYR A 6 20.12 19.17 1.08
C TYR A 6 20.65 17.97 0.29
N LEU A 7 21.05 16.92 0.99
CA LEU A 7 21.44 15.66 0.39
C LEU A 7 20.41 14.59 0.77
N VAL A 8 19.87 13.94 -0.24
CA VAL A 8 18.85 12.90 -0.10
C VAL A 8 19.46 11.56 -0.47
N ILE A 9 19.40 10.57 0.42
CA ILE A 9 19.93 9.23 0.17
C ILE A 9 18.77 8.29 -0.17
N GLY A 10 18.64 7.97 -1.44
CA GLY A 10 17.57 7.15 -2.02
C GLY A 10 16.55 7.95 -2.83
N SER A 11 16.19 7.44 -4.01
CA SER A 11 15.23 8.05 -4.95
C SER A 11 13.84 7.45 -4.91
N GLY A 12 13.47 6.77 -3.81
CA GLY A 12 12.13 6.27 -3.58
C GLY A 12 11.09 7.40 -3.43
N PRO A 13 9.82 7.07 -3.19
CA PRO A 13 8.74 8.06 -3.04
C PRO A 13 9.06 9.19 -2.06
N ALA A 14 9.60 8.88 -0.88
CA ALA A 14 10.00 9.86 0.12
C ALA A 14 11.11 10.78 -0.41
N GLY A 15 12.19 10.20 -0.93
CA GLY A 15 13.34 10.96 -1.42
C GLY A 15 13.00 11.90 -2.57
N GLN A 16 12.21 11.44 -3.55
CA GLN A 16 11.77 12.29 -4.66
C GLN A 16 10.94 13.47 -4.18
N ARG A 17 9.96 13.24 -3.29
CA ARG A 17 9.09 14.32 -2.78
C ARG A 17 9.86 15.32 -1.93
N ALA A 18 10.78 14.85 -1.10
CA ALA A 18 11.65 15.71 -0.31
C ALA A 18 12.56 16.59 -1.18
N ALA A 19 13.22 15.98 -2.17
CA ALA A 19 14.10 16.70 -3.08
C ALA A 19 13.36 17.78 -3.88
N ILE A 20 12.20 17.43 -4.46
CA ILE A 20 11.35 18.37 -5.20
C ILE A 20 10.86 19.51 -4.30
N GLN A 21 10.47 19.21 -3.06
CA GLN A 21 10.03 20.21 -2.11
C GLN A 21 11.17 21.18 -1.75
N ALA A 22 12.36 20.67 -1.48
CA ALA A 22 13.52 21.50 -1.15
C ALA A 22 13.95 22.41 -2.30
N VAL A 23 13.94 21.92 -3.56
CA VAL A 23 14.20 22.78 -4.73
C VAL A 23 13.17 23.89 -4.87
N LYS A 24 11.88 23.61 -4.63
CA LYS A 24 10.83 24.65 -4.61
C LYS A 24 11.06 25.73 -3.56
N LEU A 25 11.81 25.41 -2.51
CA LEU A 25 12.25 26.35 -1.48
C LEU A 25 13.57 27.05 -1.82
N GLY A 26 14.06 26.92 -3.06
CA GLY A 26 15.29 27.56 -3.56
C GLY A 26 16.58 26.92 -3.05
N LYS A 27 16.55 25.64 -2.60
CA LYS A 27 17.70 24.93 -2.05
C LYS A 27 18.44 24.16 -3.12
N SER A 28 19.77 24.07 -2.99
CA SER A 28 20.60 23.16 -3.77
C SER A 28 20.43 21.72 -3.27
N VAL A 29 20.06 20.80 -4.18
CA VAL A 29 19.65 19.43 -3.80
C VAL A 29 20.37 18.40 -4.63
N VAL A 30 20.92 17.39 -3.94
CA VAL A 30 21.48 16.18 -4.57
C VAL A 30 20.75 14.94 -4.05
N ILE A 31 20.34 14.06 -4.96
CA ILE A 31 19.90 12.69 -4.63
C ILE A 31 21.04 11.72 -4.93
N ALA A 32 21.41 10.91 -3.92
CA ALA A 32 22.27 9.74 -4.12
C ALA A 32 21.37 8.52 -4.38
N GLU A 33 21.55 7.84 -5.52
CA GLU A 33 20.80 6.64 -5.85
C GLU A 33 21.73 5.48 -6.17
N LYS A 34 21.57 4.36 -5.43
CA LYS A 34 22.42 3.18 -5.54
C LYS A 34 22.23 2.43 -6.86
N ARG A 35 21.01 2.42 -7.39
CA ARG A 35 20.64 1.73 -8.64
C ARG A 35 20.65 2.71 -9.82
N GLU A 36 20.78 2.18 -11.04
CA GLU A 36 20.68 3.01 -12.25
C GLU A 36 19.25 3.39 -12.63
N VAL A 37 18.29 2.93 -11.85
CA VAL A 37 16.85 3.19 -11.98
C VAL A 37 16.34 3.99 -10.78
N LEU A 38 15.39 4.86 -11.01
CA LEU A 38 14.78 5.71 -9.98
C LEU A 38 13.52 5.06 -9.38
N GLY A 39 13.00 5.64 -8.30
CA GLY A 39 11.72 5.24 -7.72
C GLY A 39 11.80 4.18 -6.62
N GLY A 40 12.99 3.65 -6.34
CA GLY A 40 13.22 2.68 -5.27
C GLY A 40 12.37 1.41 -5.43
N VAL A 41 12.03 0.78 -4.30
CA VAL A 41 11.18 -0.43 -4.24
C VAL A 41 9.81 -0.17 -4.85
N CYS A 42 9.21 0.98 -4.58
CA CYS A 42 7.85 1.31 -5.02
C CYS A 42 7.67 1.14 -6.54
N SER A 43 8.59 1.69 -7.34
CA SER A 43 8.49 1.65 -8.79
C SER A 43 9.11 0.40 -9.42
N ASN A 44 10.03 -0.29 -8.74
CA ASN A 44 10.84 -1.33 -9.40
C ASN A 44 10.58 -2.78 -8.94
N THR A 45 10.26 -3.00 -7.65
CA THR A 45 10.09 -4.37 -7.11
C THR A 45 8.88 -4.54 -6.19
N GLY A 46 8.20 -3.45 -5.84
CA GLY A 46 7.10 -3.45 -4.88
C GLY A 46 5.75 -3.02 -5.47
N THR A 47 5.30 -1.83 -5.08
CA THR A 47 3.93 -1.34 -5.31
C THR A 47 3.52 -1.36 -6.79
N ILE A 48 4.23 -0.64 -7.66
CA ILE A 48 3.85 -0.52 -9.08
C ILE A 48 3.95 -1.87 -9.80
N PRO A 49 5.07 -2.62 -9.71
CA PRO A 49 5.15 -3.94 -10.34
C PRO A 49 4.07 -4.91 -9.87
N SER A 50 3.84 -5.02 -8.56
CA SER A 50 2.86 -5.99 -8.03
C SER A 50 1.41 -5.64 -8.39
N LYS A 51 1.04 -4.34 -8.42
CA LYS A 51 -0.31 -3.92 -8.82
C LYS A 51 -0.50 -4.07 -10.34
N THR A 52 0.54 -3.82 -11.13
CA THR A 52 0.52 -4.11 -12.57
C THR A 52 0.39 -5.60 -12.85
N LEU A 53 1.12 -6.45 -12.10
CA LEU A 53 0.98 -7.90 -12.16
C LEU A 53 -0.44 -8.34 -11.82
N ARG A 54 -1.01 -7.79 -10.73
CA ARG A 54 -2.40 -8.06 -10.34
C ARG A 54 -3.39 -7.73 -11.46
N GLU A 55 -3.29 -6.57 -12.08
CA GLU A 55 -4.18 -6.18 -13.18
C GLU A 55 -4.01 -7.08 -14.41
N ALA A 56 -2.77 -7.49 -14.74
CA ALA A 56 -2.53 -8.45 -15.79
C ALA A 56 -3.19 -9.82 -15.48
N ILE A 57 -3.07 -10.29 -14.24
CA ILE A 57 -3.69 -11.53 -13.76
C ILE A 57 -5.21 -11.43 -13.85
N LEU A 58 -5.83 -10.37 -13.34
CA LEU A 58 -7.27 -10.16 -13.41
C LEU A 58 -7.79 -10.17 -14.85
N TYR A 59 -7.03 -9.57 -15.77
CA TYR A 59 -7.36 -9.56 -17.19
C TYR A 59 -7.27 -10.96 -17.81
N PHE A 60 -6.10 -11.61 -17.76
CA PHE A 60 -5.87 -12.88 -18.43
C PHE A 60 -6.69 -14.03 -17.84
N SER A 61 -6.84 -14.08 -16.52
CA SER A 61 -7.65 -15.09 -15.84
C SER A 61 -9.15 -14.91 -16.08
N GLY A 62 -9.57 -13.75 -16.59
CA GLY A 62 -10.99 -13.40 -16.70
C GLY A 62 -11.73 -13.32 -15.37
N TYR A 63 -11.00 -13.16 -14.26
CA TYR A 63 -11.52 -13.29 -12.90
C TYR A 63 -12.77 -12.45 -12.66
N ARG A 64 -12.77 -11.18 -13.07
CA ARG A 64 -13.91 -10.25 -12.92
C ARG A 64 -15.20 -10.71 -13.62
N HIS A 65 -15.11 -11.65 -14.54
CA HIS A 65 -16.23 -12.11 -15.33
C HIS A 65 -16.68 -13.54 -15.00
N ARG A 66 -15.99 -14.21 -14.08
CA ARG A 66 -16.28 -15.61 -13.71
C ARG A 66 -17.64 -15.79 -13.05
N SER A 67 -18.12 -14.81 -12.31
CA SER A 67 -19.47 -14.84 -11.71
C SER A 67 -20.58 -14.82 -12.76
N VAL A 68 -20.35 -14.15 -13.91
CA VAL A 68 -21.33 -14.02 -15.01
C VAL A 68 -21.20 -15.16 -16.02
N TYR A 69 -19.95 -15.50 -16.43
CA TYR A 69 -19.70 -16.47 -17.51
C TYR A 69 -19.26 -17.84 -17.02
N GLY A 70 -19.19 -18.03 -15.70
CA GLY A 70 -18.79 -19.27 -15.06
C GLY A 70 -17.31 -19.34 -14.69
N ARG A 71 -16.98 -20.15 -13.69
CA ARG A 71 -15.61 -20.28 -13.12
C ARG A 71 -14.54 -20.73 -14.13
N GLY A 72 -14.94 -21.35 -15.23
CA GLY A 72 -14.03 -21.77 -16.32
C GLY A 72 -13.70 -20.65 -17.32
N TYR A 73 -14.33 -19.47 -17.20
CA TYR A 73 -14.04 -18.36 -18.10
C TYR A 73 -12.63 -17.83 -17.89
N GLN A 74 -11.89 -17.70 -18.98
CA GLN A 74 -10.55 -17.09 -19.00
C GLN A 74 -10.32 -16.46 -20.38
N VAL A 75 -9.55 -15.36 -20.42
CA VAL A 75 -9.24 -14.66 -21.66
C VAL A 75 -8.14 -15.39 -22.46
N LYS A 76 -7.19 -16.01 -21.74
CA LYS A 76 -6.11 -16.81 -22.32
C LYS A 76 -5.93 -18.10 -21.50
N ALA A 77 -5.94 -19.25 -22.17
CA ALA A 77 -5.86 -20.56 -21.52
C ALA A 77 -4.45 -20.86 -20.97
N ASP A 78 -3.42 -20.54 -21.75
CA ASP A 78 -2.04 -20.84 -21.44
C ASP A 78 -1.26 -19.54 -21.19
N VAL A 79 -1.56 -18.86 -20.07
CA VAL A 79 -0.81 -17.68 -19.64
C VAL A 79 0.56 -18.11 -19.12
N CYS A 80 1.62 -17.63 -19.78
CA CYS A 80 2.98 -17.80 -19.31
C CYS A 80 3.42 -16.60 -18.45
N PHE A 81 4.51 -16.80 -17.71
CA PHE A 81 5.05 -15.70 -16.87
C PHE A 81 5.52 -14.52 -17.71
N ASP A 82 5.97 -14.77 -18.94
CA ASP A 82 6.44 -13.73 -19.87
C ASP A 82 5.31 -12.76 -20.27
N ASP A 83 4.08 -13.25 -20.47
CA ASP A 83 2.90 -12.38 -20.71
C ASP A 83 2.70 -11.37 -19.59
N LEU A 84 2.88 -11.83 -18.35
CA LEU A 84 2.73 -10.99 -17.16
C LEU A 84 3.90 -10.02 -17.04
N ARG A 85 5.13 -10.49 -17.27
CA ARG A 85 6.37 -9.73 -17.17
C ARG A 85 6.42 -8.58 -18.19
N GLN A 86 6.00 -8.81 -19.43
CA GLN A 86 6.00 -7.77 -20.46
C GLN A 86 5.19 -6.54 -20.04
N ARG A 87 3.99 -6.73 -19.49
CA ARG A 87 3.16 -5.62 -19.01
C ARG A 87 3.81 -4.91 -17.81
N VAL A 88 4.38 -5.65 -16.88
CA VAL A 88 5.07 -5.10 -15.71
C VAL A 88 6.27 -4.26 -16.17
N SER A 89 7.12 -4.81 -17.04
CA SER A 89 8.31 -4.12 -17.55
C SER A 89 7.96 -2.82 -18.28
N HIS A 90 6.89 -2.83 -19.09
CA HIS A 90 6.41 -1.63 -19.78
C HIS A 90 6.03 -0.52 -18.79
N VAL A 91 5.24 -0.82 -17.76
CA VAL A 91 4.80 0.17 -16.77
C VAL A 91 5.98 0.65 -15.91
N VAL A 92 6.85 -0.26 -15.46
CA VAL A 92 8.04 0.08 -14.67
C VAL A 92 8.98 1.02 -15.42
N ASN A 93 9.24 0.74 -16.70
CA ASN A 93 10.09 1.59 -17.55
C ASN A 93 9.48 2.98 -17.70
N HIS A 94 8.17 3.06 -17.96
CA HIS A 94 7.47 4.34 -18.08
C HIS A 94 7.52 5.15 -16.78
N GLU A 95 7.27 4.52 -15.64
CA GLU A 95 7.38 5.18 -14.32
C GLU A 95 8.80 5.71 -14.03
N ASN A 96 9.83 4.96 -14.43
CA ASN A 96 11.22 5.42 -14.33
C ASN A 96 11.50 6.65 -15.20
N GLU A 97 10.98 6.69 -16.43
CA GLU A 97 11.09 7.84 -17.33
C GLU A 97 10.37 9.06 -16.77
N VAL A 98 9.15 8.88 -16.23
CA VAL A 98 8.38 9.94 -15.57
C VAL A 98 9.15 10.49 -14.35
N ALA A 99 9.69 9.63 -13.50
CA ALA A 99 10.48 10.04 -12.35
C ALA A 99 11.73 10.83 -12.77
N ARG A 100 12.48 10.33 -13.77
CA ARG A 100 13.67 11.01 -14.32
C ARG A 100 13.33 12.39 -14.90
N SER A 101 12.30 12.45 -15.73
CA SER A 101 11.84 13.70 -16.33
C SER A 101 11.39 14.72 -15.28
N ARG A 102 10.72 14.27 -14.23
CA ARG A 102 10.28 15.12 -13.12
C ARG A 102 11.45 15.71 -12.35
N LEU A 103 12.42 14.90 -11.96
CA LEU A 103 13.60 15.36 -11.24
C LEU A 103 14.46 16.30 -12.09
N LEU A 104 14.68 15.98 -13.37
CA LEU A 104 15.43 16.83 -14.29
C LEU A 104 14.77 18.21 -14.46
N ARG A 105 13.46 18.26 -14.70
CA ARG A 105 12.72 19.52 -14.86
C ARG A 105 12.70 20.38 -13.60
N THR A 106 12.82 19.78 -12.43
CA THR A 106 12.89 20.53 -11.16
C THR A 106 14.31 20.96 -10.80
N GLY A 107 15.34 20.56 -11.55
CA GLY A 107 16.71 20.94 -11.28
C GLY A 107 17.40 20.13 -10.18
N VAL A 108 16.84 18.98 -9.80
CA VAL A 108 17.48 18.06 -8.84
C VAL A 108 18.66 17.35 -9.50
N GLU A 109 19.86 17.44 -8.93
CA GLU A 109 21.00 16.63 -9.33
C GLU A 109 20.85 15.21 -8.80
N VAL A 110 20.92 14.20 -9.70
CA VAL A 110 20.93 12.79 -9.32
C VAL A 110 22.33 12.22 -9.54
N VAL A 111 22.93 11.69 -8.47
CA VAL A 111 24.23 11.04 -8.49
C VAL A 111 24.03 9.53 -8.29
N TYR A 112 24.34 8.76 -9.32
CA TYR A 112 24.27 7.29 -9.24
C TYR A 112 25.50 6.74 -8.55
N GLY A 113 25.28 6.10 -7.39
CA GLY A 113 26.35 5.52 -6.58
C GLY A 113 25.86 5.15 -5.18
N THR A 114 26.70 4.42 -4.46
CA THR A 114 26.43 4.01 -3.07
C THR A 114 26.88 5.10 -2.12
N ALA A 115 25.94 5.63 -1.36
CA ALA A 115 26.20 6.65 -0.34
C ALA A 115 26.69 6.01 0.97
N SER A 116 27.60 6.68 1.66
CA SER A 116 28.13 6.30 2.97
C SER A 116 28.50 7.55 3.77
N PHE A 117 28.19 7.60 5.04
CA PHE A 117 28.60 8.69 5.93
C PHE A 117 30.09 8.60 6.21
N GLU A 118 30.79 9.74 6.15
CA GLU A 118 32.17 9.93 6.61
C GLU A 118 32.24 10.86 7.82
N GLY A 119 31.12 11.46 8.17
CA GLY A 119 30.93 12.35 9.32
C GLY A 119 29.48 12.83 9.34
N PRO A 120 29.09 13.58 10.39
CA PRO A 120 27.69 14.01 10.54
C PRO A 120 27.16 14.82 9.36
N HIS A 121 27.98 15.65 8.74
CA HIS A 121 27.65 16.49 7.58
C HIS A 121 28.26 16.00 6.27
N THR A 122 29.13 14.97 6.31
CA THR A 122 29.92 14.55 5.16
C THR A 122 29.41 13.18 4.66
N VAL A 123 29.02 13.13 3.39
CA VAL A 123 28.60 11.91 2.73
C VAL A 123 29.46 11.67 1.50
N ALA A 124 30.02 10.48 1.42
CA ALA A 124 30.68 9.97 0.23
C ALA A 124 29.69 9.23 -0.66
N ILE A 125 29.74 9.46 -1.95
CA ILE A 125 28.99 8.68 -2.94
C ILE A 125 30.02 7.97 -3.83
N GLN A 126 30.08 6.64 -3.73
CA GLN A 126 30.93 5.80 -4.58
C GLN A 126 30.23 5.59 -5.91
N THR A 127 30.70 6.31 -6.93
CA THR A 127 30.19 6.21 -8.31
C THR A 127 31.07 5.26 -9.15
N ARG A 128 30.65 4.94 -10.36
CA ARG A 128 31.49 4.19 -11.33
C ARG A 128 32.79 4.94 -11.68
N ASN A 129 32.77 6.28 -11.63
CA ASN A 129 33.91 7.14 -12.00
C ASN A 129 34.77 7.54 -10.79
N GLY A 130 34.55 6.96 -9.62
CA GLY A 130 35.25 7.26 -8.40
C GLY A 130 34.38 7.86 -7.30
N LYS A 131 35.02 8.22 -6.21
CA LYS A 131 34.36 8.74 -5.00
C LYS A 131 34.11 10.24 -5.12
N ARG A 132 32.87 10.67 -4.90
CA ARG A 132 32.49 12.07 -4.76
C ARG A 132 32.16 12.36 -3.30
N LEU A 133 32.64 13.48 -2.76
CA LEU A 133 32.41 13.92 -1.39
C LEU A 133 31.48 15.11 -1.39
N PHE A 134 30.46 15.05 -0.56
CA PHE A 134 29.46 16.10 -0.36
C PHE A 134 29.45 16.54 1.10
N GLU A 135 29.39 17.85 1.33
CA GLU A 135 29.09 18.46 2.62
C GLU A 135 27.68 19.01 2.54
N ALA A 136 26.79 18.51 3.40
CA ALA A 136 25.37 18.83 3.36
C ALA A 136 24.93 19.59 4.62
N GLY A 137 24.19 20.68 4.41
CA GLY A 137 23.56 21.42 5.51
C GLY A 137 22.47 20.59 6.21
N ARG A 138 21.70 19.83 5.45
CA ARG A 138 20.69 18.88 5.92
C ARG A 138 20.76 17.59 5.11
N ILE A 139 20.41 16.46 5.73
CA ILE A 139 20.44 15.14 5.09
C ILE A 139 19.12 14.42 5.33
N LEU A 140 18.59 13.77 4.30
CA LEU A 140 17.46 12.84 4.42
C LEU A 140 17.90 11.42 4.07
N ILE A 141 17.67 10.50 4.98
CA ILE A 141 17.81 9.06 4.76
C ILE A 141 16.47 8.51 4.27
N ALA A 142 16.39 8.16 2.99
CA ALA A 142 15.18 7.65 2.32
C ALA A 142 15.47 6.32 1.58
N VAL A 143 16.31 5.47 2.19
CA VAL A 143 16.83 4.23 1.60
C VAL A 143 15.82 3.11 1.53
N GLY A 144 14.70 3.23 2.25
CA GLY A 144 13.64 2.23 2.30
C GLY A 144 14.08 0.92 2.97
N THR A 145 13.52 -0.18 2.49
CA THR A 145 13.72 -1.53 3.07
C THR A 145 14.05 -2.57 2.00
N VAL A 146 14.59 -3.71 2.45
CA VAL A 146 14.81 -4.93 1.65
C VAL A 146 14.05 -6.10 2.26
N PRO A 147 13.71 -7.16 1.50
CA PRO A 147 13.12 -8.37 2.07
C PRO A 147 13.99 -8.95 3.18
N TYR A 148 13.36 -9.30 4.30
CA TYR A 148 14.06 -10.07 5.33
C TYR A 148 14.29 -11.50 4.83
N ARG A 149 15.53 -11.97 4.90
CA ARG A 149 15.94 -13.33 4.53
C ARG A 149 16.30 -14.12 5.78
N ALA A 150 15.42 -15.03 6.18
CA ALA A 150 15.69 -15.91 7.33
C ALA A 150 16.81 -16.90 6.99
N GLU A 151 17.79 -17.07 7.88
CA GLU A 151 18.93 -17.98 7.69
C GLU A 151 18.52 -19.45 7.45
N ARG A 152 17.39 -19.87 8.03
CA ARG A 152 16.82 -21.22 7.87
C ARG A 152 16.14 -21.47 6.51
N VAL A 153 16.13 -20.47 5.60
CA VAL A 153 15.54 -20.57 4.26
C VAL A 153 16.65 -20.47 3.21
N PRO A 154 16.90 -21.56 2.47
CA PRO A 154 17.98 -21.60 1.46
C PRO A 154 17.52 -20.96 0.15
N PHE A 155 17.47 -19.63 0.09
CA PHE A 155 17.11 -18.88 -1.13
C PHE A 155 18.02 -19.24 -2.28
N ASN A 156 17.43 -19.60 -3.42
CA ASN A 156 18.16 -19.99 -4.63
C ASN A 156 17.85 -19.13 -5.86
N GLY A 157 16.92 -18.14 -5.72
CA GLY A 157 16.54 -17.24 -6.79
C GLY A 157 15.63 -17.85 -7.87
N THR A 158 15.27 -19.13 -7.74
CA THR A 158 14.42 -19.85 -8.72
C THR A 158 13.16 -20.45 -8.08
N SER A 159 13.30 -21.51 -7.29
CA SER A 159 12.16 -22.17 -6.61
C SER A 159 11.95 -21.71 -5.18
N ILE A 160 12.94 -21.09 -4.54
CA ILE A 160 12.86 -20.52 -3.20
C ILE A 160 13.26 -19.04 -3.30
N ILE A 161 12.28 -18.15 -3.29
CA ILE A 161 12.45 -16.74 -3.60
C ILE A 161 11.88 -15.84 -2.46
N ASP A 162 12.31 -14.59 -2.44
CA ASP A 162 11.63 -13.50 -1.76
C ASP A 162 10.75 -12.69 -2.72
N THR A 163 10.01 -11.72 -2.19
CA THR A 163 9.06 -10.92 -2.96
C THR A 163 9.70 -9.99 -4.00
N ASP A 164 10.93 -9.53 -3.75
CA ASP A 164 11.63 -8.63 -4.68
C ASP A 164 12.27 -9.43 -5.84
N THR A 165 12.65 -10.69 -5.61
CA THR A 165 13.27 -11.57 -6.61
C THR A 165 12.43 -11.71 -7.87
N MET A 166 11.11 -11.77 -7.74
CA MET A 166 10.17 -11.94 -8.87
C MET A 166 10.28 -10.84 -9.95
N PHE A 167 10.72 -9.64 -9.57
CA PHE A 167 10.87 -8.49 -10.48
C PHE A 167 12.34 -8.18 -10.80
N GLN A 168 13.27 -9.04 -10.39
CA GLN A 168 14.68 -8.91 -10.75
C GLN A 168 14.93 -9.56 -12.12
N GLY A 169 15.80 -8.94 -12.94
CA GLY A 169 15.94 -9.28 -14.35
C GLY A 169 16.32 -10.72 -14.70
N ASP A 170 16.90 -11.45 -13.75
CA ASP A 170 17.34 -12.85 -13.94
C ASP A 170 16.26 -13.87 -13.50
N PHE A 171 15.14 -13.41 -12.95
CA PHE A 171 14.06 -14.31 -12.57
C PHE A 171 13.21 -14.65 -13.80
N ASP A 172 13.24 -15.90 -14.19
CA ASP A 172 12.43 -16.43 -15.29
C ASP A 172 11.74 -17.74 -14.87
N LEU A 173 10.50 -17.87 -15.29
CA LEU A 173 9.68 -19.05 -15.13
C LEU A 173 9.12 -19.42 -16.49
N ASP A 174 9.58 -20.53 -17.06
CA ASP A 174 9.00 -21.07 -18.29
C ASP A 174 7.49 -21.28 -18.17
N ARG A 175 7.03 -21.63 -16.98
CA ARG A 175 5.62 -21.90 -16.67
C ARG A 175 5.29 -21.46 -15.26
N LEU A 176 4.04 -21.07 -15.01
CA LEU A 176 3.53 -20.88 -13.67
C LEU A 176 3.68 -22.18 -12.85
N PRO A 177 4.07 -22.10 -11.56
CA PRO A 177 4.17 -23.27 -10.70
C PRO A 177 2.77 -23.88 -10.52
N ARG A 178 2.68 -25.21 -10.44
CA ARG A 178 1.41 -25.89 -10.14
C ARG A 178 0.98 -25.69 -8.69
N SER A 179 1.97 -25.59 -7.80
CA SER A 179 1.78 -25.42 -6.37
C SER A 179 2.81 -24.46 -5.78
N MET A 180 2.38 -23.63 -4.83
CA MET A 180 3.21 -22.62 -4.20
C MET A 180 2.93 -22.52 -2.70
N LEU A 181 3.98 -22.51 -1.88
CA LEU A 181 3.90 -22.12 -0.49
C LEU A 181 4.34 -20.67 -0.33
N ILE A 182 3.52 -19.87 0.31
CA ILE A 182 3.87 -18.50 0.70
C ILE A 182 4.02 -18.46 2.22
N ILE A 183 5.17 -18.05 2.72
CA ILE A 183 5.44 -17.90 4.16
C ILE A 183 5.36 -16.43 4.52
N GLY A 184 4.39 -16.10 5.37
CA GLY A 184 4.05 -14.74 5.80
C GLY A 184 2.71 -14.27 5.25
N ALA A 185 1.67 -14.26 6.11
CA ALA A 185 0.32 -13.76 5.79
C ALA A 185 0.18 -12.26 6.14
N GLY A 186 1.22 -11.47 5.89
CA GLY A 186 1.14 -10.01 5.85
C GLY A 186 0.53 -9.53 4.54
N VAL A 187 0.47 -8.20 4.35
CA VAL A 187 -0.11 -7.58 3.14
C VAL A 187 0.47 -8.19 1.87
N ILE A 188 1.79 -8.23 1.75
CA ILE A 188 2.47 -8.71 0.55
C ILE A 188 2.15 -10.19 0.29
N GLY A 189 2.36 -11.06 1.27
CA GLY A 189 2.12 -12.50 1.09
C GLY A 189 0.68 -12.84 0.78
N THR A 190 -0.28 -12.13 1.37
CA THR A 190 -1.71 -12.33 1.09
C THR A 190 -2.09 -11.82 -0.29
N GLU A 191 -1.57 -10.68 -0.74
CA GLU A 191 -1.75 -10.19 -2.12
C GLU A 191 -1.27 -11.22 -3.14
N TYR A 192 -0.05 -11.76 -2.97
CA TYR A 192 0.49 -12.79 -3.86
C TYR A 192 -0.32 -14.10 -3.79
N ALA A 193 -0.79 -14.49 -2.60
CA ALA A 193 -1.63 -15.67 -2.46
C ALA A 193 -2.92 -15.55 -3.29
N CYS A 194 -3.59 -14.40 -3.23
CA CYS A 194 -4.78 -14.14 -4.05
C CYS A 194 -4.44 -14.12 -5.55
N MET A 195 -3.35 -13.47 -5.95
CA MET A 195 -2.93 -13.36 -7.35
C MET A 195 -2.64 -14.73 -7.97
N PHE A 196 -1.81 -15.56 -7.32
CA PHE A 196 -1.48 -16.87 -7.84
C PHE A 196 -2.66 -17.84 -7.81
N SER A 197 -3.52 -17.77 -6.78
CA SER A 197 -4.76 -18.56 -6.74
C SER A 197 -5.70 -18.19 -7.89
N ALA A 198 -5.84 -16.91 -8.24
CA ALA A 198 -6.64 -16.46 -9.38
C ALA A 198 -6.13 -17.01 -10.72
N MET A 199 -4.83 -17.37 -10.82
CA MET A 199 -4.22 -18.05 -11.97
C MET A 199 -4.34 -19.58 -11.92
N GLY A 200 -4.99 -20.13 -10.90
CA GLY A 200 -5.19 -21.58 -10.76
C GLY A 200 -4.04 -22.34 -10.12
N VAL A 201 -3.08 -21.63 -9.50
CA VAL A 201 -2.01 -22.25 -8.72
C VAL A 201 -2.57 -22.78 -7.38
N ASP A 202 -2.17 -24.01 -6.97
CA ASP A 202 -2.47 -24.55 -5.63
C ASP A 202 -1.65 -23.78 -4.58
N VAL A 203 -2.24 -22.73 -4.00
CA VAL A 203 -1.58 -21.84 -3.07
C VAL A 203 -1.81 -22.25 -1.62
N ARG A 204 -0.72 -22.28 -0.86
CA ARG A 204 -0.70 -22.51 0.58
C ARG A 204 -0.07 -21.31 1.24
N LEU A 205 -0.76 -20.72 2.20
CA LEU A 205 -0.30 -19.54 2.96
C LEU A 205 -0.04 -19.92 4.41
N LEU A 206 1.19 -19.73 4.87
CA LEU A 206 1.66 -20.10 6.21
C LEU A 206 2.02 -18.86 7.00
N ASP A 207 1.50 -18.74 8.23
CA ASP A 207 1.91 -17.69 9.17
C ASP A 207 1.81 -18.17 10.62
N ARG A 208 2.72 -17.68 11.48
CA ARG A 208 2.69 -17.95 12.94
C ARG A 208 1.48 -17.30 13.62
N ARG A 209 0.96 -16.20 13.07
CA ARG A 209 -0.24 -15.53 13.59
C ARG A 209 -1.47 -16.33 13.24
N ASN A 210 -2.47 -16.25 14.10
CA ASN A 210 -3.76 -16.90 13.88
C ASN A 210 -4.67 -16.14 12.92
N ASP A 211 -4.42 -14.84 12.73
CA ASP A 211 -5.23 -13.93 11.93
C ASP A 211 -4.38 -13.30 10.81
N LEU A 212 -5.03 -12.91 9.71
CA LEU A 212 -4.36 -12.25 8.58
C LEU A 212 -3.85 -10.85 8.97
N PHE A 213 -4.73 -9.92 9.20
CA PHE A 213 -4.41 -8.51 9.43
C PHE A 213 -5.02 -8.01 10.75
N ARG A 214 -4.19 -7.72 11.75
CA ARG A 214 -4.69 -7.23 13.05
C ARG A 214 -5.13 -5.76 13.03
N PHE A 215 -4.68 -5.00 12.04
CA PHE A 215 -4.97 -3.59 11.89
C PHE A 215 -6.23 -3.32 11.05
N LEU A 216 -6.80 -4.33 10.41
CA LEU A 216 -8.05 -4.23 9.69
C LEU A 216 -9.24 -4.50 10.59
N ASP A 217 -10.39 -3.99 10.20
CA ASP A 217 -11.67 -4.37 10.78
C ASP A 217 -11.88 -5.89 10.64
N ARG A 218 -12.30 -6.51 11.74
CA ARG A 218 -12.38 -7.96 11.86
C ARG A 218 -13.34 -8.59 10.85
N GLU A 219 -14.50 -7.95 10.62
CA GLU A 219 -15.49 -8.46 9.67
C GLU A 219 -14.93 -8.52 8.24
N ILE A 220 -14.15 -7.49 7.87
CA ILE A 220 -13.46 -7.46 6.56
C ILE A 220 -12.39 -8.54 6.47
N CYS A 221 -11.61 -8.78 7.54
CA CYS A 221 -10.63 -9.87 7.58
C CYS A 221 -11.28 -11.24 7.45
N GLU A 222 -12.40 -11.46 8.14
CA GLU A 222 -13.14 -12.72 8.08
C GLU A 222 -13.75 -12.94 6.69
N ALA A 223 -14.29 -11.88 6.06
CA ALA A 223 -14.80 -11.94 4.70
C ALA A 223 -13.71 -12.30 3.68
N LEU A 224 -12.52 -11.68 3.76
CA LEU A 224 -11.39 -12.05 2.92
C LEU A 224 -10.95 -13.49 3.17
N THR A 225 -10.83 -13.90 4.44
CA THR A 225 -10.42 -15.26 4.81
C THR A 225 -11.37 -16.32 4.23
N PHE A 226 -12.68 -16.05 4.30
CA PHE A 226 -13.69 -16.91 3.69
C PHE A 226 -13.52 -16.96 2.18
N HIS A 227 -13.37 -15.82 1.53
CA HIS A 227 -13.18 -15.72 0.09
C HIS A 227 -11.92 -16.46 -0.40
N MET A 228 -10.79 -16.31 0.29
CA MET A 228 -9.55 -17.02 -0.03
C MET A 228 -9.73 -18.55 0.02
N ARG A 229 -10.48 -19.05 1.01
CA ARG A 229 -10.80 -20.49 1.10
C ARG A 229 -11.71 -20.96 -0.03
N ASP A 230 -12.71 -20.17 -0.41
CA ASP A 230 -13.58 -20.47 -1.56
C ASP A 230 -12.78 -20.51 -2.87
N GLU A 231 -11.79 -19.65 -3.01
CA GLU A 231 -10.80 -19.64 -4.10
C GLU A 231 -9.68 -20.69 -3.90
N ARG A 232 -9.85 -21.65 -2.99
CA ARG A 232 -8.98 -22.81 -2.74
C ARG A 232 -7.59 -22.50 -2.19
N VAL A 233 -7.38 -21.33 -1.61
CA VAL A 233 -6.15 -21.07 -0.85
C VAL A 233 -6.18 -21.86 0.47
N THR A 234 -5.18 -22.70 0.69
CA THR A 234 -5.04 -23.44 1.96
C THR A 234 -4.32 -22.56 2.99
N LEU A 235 -5.01 -22.21 4.07
CA LEU A 235 -4.47 -21.36 5.13
C LEU A 235 -3.91 -22.19 6.28
N TYR A 236 -2.62 -22.04 6.56
CA TYR A 236 -1.90 -22.62 7.71
C TYR A 236 -1.59 -21.49 8.71
N LEU A 237 -2.63 -20.89 9.29
CA LEU A 237 -2.49 -19.85 10.32
C LEU A 237 -2.22 -20.47 11.68
N GLY A 238 -1.45 -19.78 12.54
CA GLY A 238 -1.01 -20.26 13.83
C GLY A 238 0.00 -21.42 13.72
N LYS A 239 0.75 -21.49 12.62
CA LYS A 239 1.77 -22.53 12.38
C LYS A 239 3.09 -21.90 12.00
N ASP A 240 4.20 -22.54 12.38
CA ASP A 240 5.55 -22.18 11.93
C ASP A 240 6.22 -23.39 11.28
N PHE A 241 7.34 -23.13 10.61
CA PHE A 241 8.17 -24.15 9.96
C PHE A 241 9.51 -24.27 10.68
N THR A 242 10.12 -25.43 10.56
CA THR A 242 11.46 -25.70 11.10
C THR A 242 12.52 -25.64 10.02
N THR A 243 12.29 -26.28 8.90
CA THR A 243 13.28 -26.38 7.79
C THR A 243 12.62 -26.22 6.45
N VAL A 244 13.43 -25.73 5.50
CA VAL A 244 13.11 -25.69 4.06
C VAL A 244 14.27 -26.37 3.31
N ARG A 245 13.97 -27.26 2.39
CA ARG A 245 14.96 -27.94 1.53
C ARG A 245 14.37 -28.21 0.15
N THR A 246 15.24 -28.53 -0.79
CA THR A 246 14.83 -29.01 -2.11
C THR A 246 15.14 -30.50 -2.23
N ASP A 247 14.20 -31.28 -2.78
CA ASP A 247 14.44 -32.72 -3.06
C ASP A 247 15.18 -32.93 -4.38
N SER A 248 15.53 -34.18 -4.69
CA SER A 248 16.22 -34.56 -5.94
C SER A 248 15.43 -34.28 -7.20
N GLY A 249 14.12 -34.10 -7.09
CA GLY A 249 13.21 -33.73 -8.19
C GLY A 249 13.01 -32.23 -8.36
N GLY A 250 13.72 -31.39 -7.57
CA GLY A 250 13.62 -29.92 -7.59
C GLY A 250 12.42 -29.37 -6.83
N ARG A 251 11.63 -30.20 -6.13
CA ARG A 251 10.48 -29.73 -5.34
C ARG A 251 10.92 -29.17 -3.99
N VAL A 252 10.25 -28.11 -3.57
CA VAL A 252 10.49 -27.52 -2.25
C VAL A 252 9.70 -28.28 -1.19
N ILE A 253 10.42 -28.71 -0.13
CA ILE A 253 9.85 -29.39 1.03
C ILE A 253 10.03 -28.49 2.24
N THR A 254 8.91 -28.08 2.83
CA THR A 254 8.88 -27.30 4.06
C THR A 254 8.34 -28.16 5.20
N THR A 255 9.13 -28.35 6.26
CA THR A 255 8.73 -29.11 7.45
C THR A 255 8.15 -28.15 8.49
N LEU A 256 6.93 -28.42 8.93
CA LEU A 256 6.27 -27.68 10.01
C LEU A 256 6.78 -28.14 11.39
N GLU A 257 6.55 -27.34 12.44
CA GLU A 257 6.93 -27.68 13.83
C GLU A 257 6.36 -29.02 14.33
N ASN A 258 5.19 -29.43 13.81
CA ASN A 258 4.58 -30.71 14.15
C ASN A 258 5.09 -31.90 13.31
N GLY A 259 6.17 -31.72 12.54
CA GLY A 259 6.77 -32.74 11.70
C GLY A 259 6.07 -32.97 10.34
N ARG A 260 4.94 -32.32 10.06
CA ARG A 260 4.26 -32.46 8.77
C ARG A 260 5.06 -31.76 7.69
N GLU A 261 5.22 -32.41 6.53
CA GLU A 261 5.86 -31.83 5.36
C GLU A 261 4.83 -31.25 4.37
N ILE A 262 5.12 -30.07 3.86
CA ILE A 262 4.43 -29.41 2.76
C ILE A 262 5.34 -29.47 1.55
N LYS A 263 4.88 -30.09 0.44
CA LYS A 263 5.64 -30.22 -0.81
C LYS A 263 5.01 -29.32 -1.86
N THR A 264 5.81 -28.42 -2.46
CA THR A 264 5.38 -27.47 -3.48
C THR A 264 6.44 -27.34 -4.57
N ASP A 265 6.07 -26.80 -5.73
CA ASP A 265 7.02 -26.50 -6.80
C ASP A 265 7.84 -25.24 -6.46
N MET A 266 7.23 -24.29 -5.74
CA MET A 266 7.85 -23.02 -5.40
C MET A 266 7.53 -22.62 -3.95
N LEU A 267 8.44 -21.87 -3.33
CA LEU A 267 8.25 -21.16 -2.07
C LEU A 267 8.58 -19.69 -2.24
N MET A 268 7.66 -18.81 -1.80
CA MET A 268 7.89 -17.39 -1.65
C MET A 268 7.93 -17.02 -0.18
N PHE A 269 9.02 -16.36 0.25
CA PHE A 269 9.16 -15.86 1.60
C PHE A 269 8.79 -14.39 1.68
N ALA A 270 7.72 -14.09 2.43
CA ALA A 270 7.10 -12.76 2.56
C ALA A 270 6.96 -12.33 4.03
N SER A 271 7.84 -12.84 4.95
CA SER A 271 7.73 -12.62 6.40
C SER A 271 8.51 -11.39 6.86
N GLY A 272 8.30 -10.26 6.22
CA GLY A 272 8.79 -8.97 6.68
C GLY A 272 9.90 -8.37 5.82
N ARG A 273 10.28 -7.15 6.21
CA ARG A 273 11.33 -6.35 5.56
C ARG A 273 12.23 -5.73 6.63
N SER A 274 13.47 -5.46 6.28
CA SER A 274 14.48 -4.80 7.13
C SER A 274 14.95 -3.51 6.47
N GLY A 275 15.39 -2.53 7.27
CA GLY A 275 15.94 -1.28 6.75
C GLY A 275 17.14 -1.54 5.82
N ALA A 276 17.20 -0.81 4.73
CA ALA A 276 18.27 -0.95 3.71
C ALA A 276 19.50 -0.10 4.08
N VAL A 277 20.02 -0.29 5.29
CA VAL A 277 21.10 0.54 5.87
C VAL A 277 22.50 0.00 5.63
N ASP A 278 22.64 -1.17 5.02
CA ASP A 278 23.92 -1.79 4.78
C ASP A 278 24.83 -0.91 3.94
N GLY A 279 26.03 -0.64 4.48
CA GLY A 279 27.06 0.19 3.83
C GLY A 279 26.85 1.71 4.02
N LEU A 280 25.81 2.17 4.71
CA LEU A 280 25.61 3.59 4.99
C LEU A 280 26.57 4.17 6.02
N ASN A 281 27.20 3.33 6.86
CA ASN A 281 28.09 3.76 7.94
C ASN A 281 27.43 4.79 8.89
N LEU A 282 26.26 4.44 9.40
CA LEU A 282 25.43 5.33 10.24
C LEU A 282 26.15 5.80 11.51
N GLU A 283 27.06 4.98 12.04
CA GLU A 283 27.85 5.29 13.24
C GLU A 283 28.72 6.56 13.04
N ALA A 284 29.26 6.79 11.84
CA ALA A 284 30.02 7.99 11.51
C ALA A 284 29.16 9.27 11.58
N ALA A 285 27.84 9.13 11.46
CA ALA A 285 26.88 10.21 11.64
C ALA A 285 26.28 10.29 13.06
N GLY A 286 26.69 9.39 13.97
CA GLY A 286 26.13 9.30 15.33
C GLY A 286 24.74 8.67 15.38
N LEU A 287 24.37 7.85 14.39
CA LEU A 287 23.06 7.22 14.27
C LEU A 287 23.14 5.72 14.57
N THR A 288 22.03 5.19 15.09
CA THR A 288 21.83 3.76 15.32
C THR A 288 20.50 3.31 14.73
N THR A 289 20.32 2.01 14.61
CA THR A 289 19.05 1.38 14.17
C THR A 289 18.52 0.41 15.23
N ASN A 290 17.24 0.10 15.14
CA ASN A 290 16.67 -0.98 15.91
C ASN A 290 17.04 -2.37 15.30
N ASN A 291 16.55 -3.47 15.91
CA ASN A 291 16.83 -4.86 15.50
C ASN A 291 16.35 -5.20 14.07
N ARG A 292 15.54 -4.33 13.46
CA ARG A 292 15.06 -4.47 12.08
C ARG A 292 15.83 -3.57 11.10
N GLY A 293 16.87 -2.87 11.55
CA GLY A 293 17.57 -1.88 10.75
C GLY A 293 16.79 -0.59 10.49
N LEU A 294 15.71 -0.33 11.24
CA LEU A 294 14.91 0.88 11.09
C LEU A 294 15.49 2.01 11.94
N ILE A 295 15.30 3.26 11.48
CA ILE A 295 15.77 4.47 12.14
C ILE A 295 14.61 5.13 12.88
N ASP A 296 14.78 5.39 14.17
CA ASP A 296 13.79 6.09 14.97
C ASP A 296 13.82 7.60 14.69
N THR A 297 12.64 8.21 14.64
CA THR A 297 12.45 9.64 14.40
C THR A 297 11.43 10.23 15.39
N ASN A 298 11.49 11.56 15.57
CA ASN A 298 10.41 12.28 16.21
C ASN A 298 9.24 12.55 15.23
N ASP A 299 8.21 13.25 15.70
CA ASP A 299 7.00 13.59 14.90
C ASP A 299 7.30 14.47 13.68
N HIS A 300 8.48 15.08 13.63
CA HIS A 300 8.97 15.89 12.52
C HIS A 300 9.90 15.12 11.57
N LEU A 301 9.97 13.77 11.72
CA LEU A 301 10.85 12.91 10.93
C LEU A 301 12.35 13.19 11.13
N GLN A 302 12.71 13.87 12.19
CA GLN A 302 14.07 14.20 12.57
C GLN A 302 14.64 13.06 13.42
N THR A 303 15.85 12.64 13.12
CA THR A 303 16.56 11.61 13.89
C THR A 303 17.13 12.19 15.21
N ALA A 304 17.86 11.39 15.96
CA ALA A 304 18.60 11.86 17.13
C ALA A 304 19.65 12.95 16.79
N VAL A 305 20.05 13.06 15.53
CA VAL A 305 20.98 14.07 15.02
C VAL A 305 20.20 15.19 14.31
N PRO A 306 20.16 16.43 14.83
CA PRO A 306 19.16 17.44 14.45
C PRO A 306 19.12 17.86 12.98
N HIS A 307 20.20 17.70 12.22
CA HIS A 307 20.26 18.02 10.79
C HIS A 307 20.04 16.82 9.88
N ILE A 308 19.83 15.62 10.47
CA ILE A 308 19.57 14.39 9.74
C ILE A 308 18.13 13.93 9.96
N TYR A 309 17.43 13.66 8.88
CA TYR A 309 16.05 13.21 8.80
C TYR A 309 15.99 11.78 8.25
N ALA A 310 14.91 11.08 8.55
CA ALA A 310 14.60 9.81 7.90
C ALA A 310 13.12 9.76 7.50
N ALA A 311 12.80 9.20 6.33
CA ALA A 311 11.43 9.12 5.85
C ALA A 311 11.20 7.92 4.93
N GLY A 312 9.98 7.46 4.86
CA GLY A 312 9.55 6.28 4.11
C GLY A 312 9.72 5.00 4.91
N ASP A 313 9.79 3.86 4.23
CA ASP A 313 9.81 2.55 4.88
C ASP A 313 10.93 2.36 5.91
N ILE A 314 11.99 3.16 5.83
CA ILE A 314 13.11 3.11 6.78
C ILE A 314 12.72 3.51 8.20
N VAL A 315 11.63 4.28 8.38
CA VAL A 315 11.10 4.65 9.71
C VAL A 315 10.03 3.67 10.20
N GLY A 316 9.67 2.67 9.39
CA GLY A 316 8.75 1.61 9.76
C GLY A 316 7.29 1.88 9.37
N PHE A 317 6.36 1.41 10.21
CA PHE A 317 4.92 1.53 9.96
C PHE A 317 4.48 2.99 9.84
N PRO A 318 3.59 3.32 8.88
CA PRO A 318 2.75 2.43 8.06
C PRO A 318 3.36 1.92 6.74
N ALA A 319 4.58 2.30 6.35
CA ALA A 319 5.31 1.77 5.19
C ALA A 319 4.48 1.68 3.88
N LEU A 320 3.75 2.77 3.58
CA LEU A 320 2.96 2.95 2.37
C LEU A 320 3.59 3.99 1.45
N ALA A 321 3.47 3.79 0.14
CA ALA A 321 4.05 4.74 -0.84
C ALA A 321 3.50 6.17 -0.66
N SER A 322 2.20 6.32 -0.44
CA SER A 322 1.53 7.60 -0.19
C SER A 322 2.04 8.28 1.08
N THR A 323 2.12 7.54 2.18
CA THR A 323 2.68 8.04 3.45
C THR A 323 4.15 8.42 3.30
N SER A 324 4.95 7.59 2.60
CA SER A 324 6.35 7.90 2.30
C SER A 324 6.50 9.20 1.52
N MET A 325 5.63 9.44 0.52
CA MET A 325 5.62 10.69 -0.24
C MET A 325 5.37 11.91 0.66
N GLU A 326 4.38 11.81 1.53
CA GLU A 326 4.03 12.88 2.45
C GLU A 326 5.13 13.09 3.51
N GLN A 327 5.65 12.03 4.11
CA GLN A 327 6.78 12.11 5.04
C GLN A 327 7.98 12.81 4.41
N GLY A 328 8.35 12.48 3.17
CA GLY A 328 9.44 13.16 2.46
C GLY A 328 9.19 14.67 2.30
N ARG A 329 7.98 15.07 1.95
CA ARG A 329 7.58 16.47 1.84
C ARG A 329 7.67 17.18 3.20
N LEU A 330 7.12 16.58 4.25
CA LEU A 330 7.11 17.14 5.60
C LEU A 330 8.52 17.27 6.16
N ALA A 331 9.39 16.27 5.99
CA ALA A 331 10.78 16.32 6.41
C ALA A 331 11.53 17.50 5.74
N ALA A 332 11.30 17.73 4.44
CA ALA A 332 11.90 18.88 3.75
C ALA A 332 11.33 20.22 4.24
N CYS A 333 10.04 20.32 4.51
CA CYS A 333 9.44 21.52 5.08
C CYS A 333 10.05 21.85 6.45
N HIS A 334 10.12 20.88 7.35
CA HIS A 334 10.69 21.07 8.68
C HIS A 334 12.19 21.39 8.62
N ALA A 335 12.95 20.71 7.74
CA ALA A 335 14.39 20.95 7.58
C ALA A 335 14.73 22.40 7.20
N PHE A 336 13.80 23.11 6.57
CA PHE A 336 13.99 24.49 6.10
C PHE A 336 13.00 25.49 6.72
N ASP A 337 12.48 25.18 7.90
CA ASP A 337 11.64 26.05 8.74
C ASP A 337 10.37 26.57 8.00
N VAL A 338 9.79 25.76 7.13
CA VAL A 338 8.56 26.11 6.42
C VAL A 338 7.36 25.51 7.16
N PRO A 339 6.36 26.34 7.53
CA PRO A 339 5.12 25.84 8.12
C PRO A 339 4.43 24.84 7.19
N PHE A 340 3.91 23.76 7.75
CA PHE A 340 3.14 22.77 7.01
C PHE A 340 1.95 22.30 7.83
N PHE A 341 0.94 21.86 7.12
CA PHE A 341 -0.19 21.12 7.68
C PHE A 341 -0.30 19.78 6.96
N SER A 342 -0.47 18.72 7.72
CA SER A 342 -0.82 17.39 7.18
C SER A 342 -1.71 16.68 8.19
N ASP A 343 -2.82 16.14 7.72
CA ASP A 343 -3.68 15.28 8.51
C ASP A 343 -3.12 13.86 8.48
N THR A 344 -2.34 13.51 9.50
CA THR A 344 -1.74 12.18 9.65
C THR A 344 -2.67 11.20 10.37
N GLU A 345 -3.85 11.62 10.84
CA GLU A 345 -4.80 10.74 11.52
C GLU A 345 -5.69 9.97 10.53
N LEU A 346 -5.95 10.55 9.35
CA LEU A 346 -6.79 9.97 8.31
C LEU A 346 -5.99 9.33 7.18
N LEU A 347 -5.02 8.47 7.52
CA LEU A 347 -4.24 7.75 6.51
C LEU A 347 -5.08 6.66 5.84
N PRO A 348 -5.26 6.71 4.50
CA PRO A 348 -5.95 5.66 3.77
C PRO A 348 -5.05 4.43 3.60
N TYR A 349 -5.58 3.27 3.86
CA TYR A 349 -4.93 1.98 3.64
C TYR A 349 -5.55 1.28 2.43
N GLY A 350 -4.71 0.88 1.46
CA GLY A 350 -5.11 0.03 0.34
C GLY A 350 -4.35 -1.29 0.37
N ILE A 351 -5.06 -2.41 0.30
CA ILE A 351 -4.51 -3.77 0.20
C ILE A 351 -5.06 -4.38 -1.07
N TYR A 352 -4.18 -4.71 -1.99
CA TYR A 352 -4.54 -5.14 -3.33
C TYR A 352 -4.65 -6.66 -3.45
N THR A 353 -5.35 -7.27 -2.49
CA THR A 353 -5.84 -8.65 -2.60
C THR A 353 -6.84 -8.77 -3.76
N ILE A 354 -7.36 -9.94 -3.99
CA ILE A 354 -8.49 -10.21 -4.89
C ILE A 354 -9.59 -10.85 -4.05
N PRO A 355 -10.68 -10.10 -3.74
CA PRO A 355 -10.95 -8.67 -3.98
C PRO A 355 -10.00 -7.72 -3.22
N GLU A 356 -9.90 -6.47 -3.67
CA GLU A 356 -9.10 -5.47 -2.95
C GLU A 356 -9.80 -4.97 -1.70
N ILE A 357 -9.00 -4.49 -0.74
CA ILE A 357 -9.49 -3.92 0.52
C ILE A 357 -8.97 -2.50 0.65
N SER A 358 -9.81 -1.61 1.18
CA SER A 358 -9.37 -0.27 1.57
C SER A 358 -10.06 0.19 2.83
N MET A 359 -9.33 0.95 3.67
CA MET A 359 -9.87 1.48 4.91
C MET A 359 -9.29 2.84 5.27
N VAL A 360 -10.06 3.60 6.05
CA VAL A 360 -9.62 4.84 6.71
C VAL A 360 -10.36 4.99 8.03
N GLY A 361 -9.70 5.57 9.02
CA GLY A 361 -10.24 5.79 10.37
C GLY A 361 -10.18 4.56 11.26
N LYS A 362 -11.09 4.48 12.22
CA LYS A 362 -11.07 3.49 13.31
C LYS A 362 -11.85 2.24 12.97
N THR A 363 -11.36 1.11 13.45
CA THR A 363 -12.03 -0.18 13.44
C THR A 363 -13.01 -0.30 14.62
N GLU A 364 -13.95 -1.25 14.55
CA GLU A 364 -14.83 -1.56 15.68
C GLU A 364 -14.03 -1.99 16.93
N GLN A 365 -12.95 -2.73 16.73
CA GLN A 365 -12.09 -3.20 17.82
C GLN A 365 -11.44 -2.04 18.57
N GLU A 366 -10.83 -1.09 17.84
CA GLU A 366 -10.21 0.10 18.43
C GLU A 366 -11.22 0.97 19.17
N LEU A 367 -12.44 1.13 18.63
CA LEU A 367 -13.49 1.90 19.28
C LEU A 367 -14.02 1.20 20.54
N SER A 368 -14.16 -0.13 20.50
CA SER A 368 -14.56 -0.93 21.65
C SER A 368 -13.52 -0.87 22.76
N GLU A 369 -12.22 -0.99 22.44
CA GLU A 369 -11.12 -0.87 23.38
C GLU A 369 -11.02 0.54 23.99
N ALA A 370 -11.30 1.58 23.19
CA ALA A 370 -11.34 2.96 23.64
C ALA A 370 -12.64 3.35 24.40
N GLY A 371 -13.63 2.46 24.47
CA GLY A 371 -14.93 2.73 25.10
C GLY A 371 -15.76 3.79 24.36
N ILE A 372 -15.52 4.02 23.07
CA ILE A 372 -16.24 4.99 22.25
C ILE A 372 -17.52 4.32 21.71
N PRO A 373 -18.72 4.88 22.01
CA PRO A 373 -19.97 4.30 21.52
C PRO A 373 -20.13 4.50 20.02
N TYR A 374 -20.25 3.42 19.29
CA TYR A 374 -20.42 3.41 17.85
C TYR A 374 -21.61 2.56 17.40
N GLU A 375 -21.99 2.74 16.15
CA GLU A 375 -22.90 1.87 15.41
C GLU A 375 -22.32 1.64 14.01
N ILE A 376 -22.79 0.59 13.34
CA ILE A 376 -22.32 0.23 12.01
C ILE A 376 -23.45 0.25 10.99
N GLY A 377 -23.07 0.56 9.74
CA GLY A 377 -23.93 0.39 8.58
C GLY A 377 -23.19 -0.39 7.49
N ILE A 378 -23.87 -1.34 6.87
CA ILE A 378 -23.28 -2.24 5.87
C ILE A 378 -24.11 -2.20 4.59
N ALA A 379 -23.42 -2.13 3.46
CA ALA A 379 -23.94 -2.41 2.13
C ALA A 379 -23.13 -3.49 1.45
N ARG A 380 -23.78 -4.40 0.77
CA ARG A 380 -23.14 -5.44 -0.05
C ARG A 380 -23.24 -5.06 -1.52
N TYR A 381 -22.18 -5.28 -2.31
CA TYR A 381 -22.18 -4.93 -3.73
C TYR A 381 -23.29 -5.64 -4.51
N ARG A 382 -23.66 -6.85 -4.14
CA ARG A 382 -24.80 -7.56 -4.72
C ARG A 382 -26.16 -6.87 -4.52
N GLU A 383 -26.23 -5.91 -3.59
CA GLU A 383 -27.43 -5.11 -3.32
C GLU A 383 -27.43 -3.77 -4.09
N VAL A 384 -26.32 -3.47 -4.76
CA VAL A 384 -26.09 -2.26 -5.55
C VAL A 384 -26.15 -2.60 -7.03
N ALA A 385 -26.88 -1.82 -7.83
CA ALA A 385 -27.05 -2.09 -9.26
C ALA A 385 -25.71 -2.23 -10.00
N LYS A 386 -24.75 -1.37 -9.70
CA LYS A 386 -23.40 -1.45 -10.30
C LYS A 386 -22.67 -2.74 -9.93
N GLY A 387 -22.77 -3.21 -8.70
CA GLY A 387 -22.20 -4.47 -8.26
C GLY A 387 -22.78 -5.67 -9.05
N GLN A 388 -24.12 -5.67 -9.24
CA GLN A 388 -24.79 -6.68 -10.05
C GLN A 388 -24.34 -6.65 -11.52
N ILE A 389 -24.23 -5.46 -12.12
CA ILE A 389 -23.73 -5.26 -13.49
C ILE A 389 -22.31 -5.81 -13.65
N MET A 390 -21.46 -5.60 -12.65
CA MET A 390 -20.06 -6.08 -12.65
C MET A 390 -19.94 -7.56 -12.31
N GLY A 391 -20.96 -8.15 -11.66
CA GLY A 391 -20.90 -9.50 -11.13
C GLY A 391 -20.08 -9.62 -9.85
N ASP A 392 -19.86 -8.50 -9.11
CA ASP A 392 -19.19 -8.56 -7.81
C ASP A 392 -20.21 -8.86 -6.71
N GLU A 393 -20.26 -10.13 -6.31
CA GLU A 393 -21.14 -10.62 -5.24
C GLU A 393 -20.47 -10.58 -3.85
N THR A 394 -19.16 -10.35 -3.79
CA THR A 394 -18.35 -10.45 -2.57
C THR A 394 -18.12 -9.10 -1.91
N GLY A 395 -18.27 -8.01 -2.66
CA GLY A 395 -18.00 -6.66 -2.20
C GLY A 395 -18.85 -6.23 -0.99
N ILE A 396 -18.21 -5.54 -0.05
CA ILE A 396 -18.79 -5.02 1.19
C ILE A 396 -18.27 -3.60 1.41
N LEU A 397 -19.17 -2.68 1.73
CA LEU A 397 -18.85 -1.36 2.27
C LEU A 397 -19.44 -1.25 3.66
N LYS A 398 -18.59 -0.97 4.65
CA LYS A 398 -18.94 -0.83 6.06
C LYS A 398 -18.58 0.58 6.53
N LEU A 399 -19.54 1.25 7.13
CA LEU A 399 -19.40 2.52 7.83
C LEU A 399 -19.44 2.26 9.32
N VAL A 400 -18.52 2.89 10.05
CA VAL A 400 -18.52 2.93 11.51
C VAL A 400 -18.70 4.39 11.92
N PHE A 401 -19.67 4.68 12.76
CA PHE A 401 -20.01 6.05 13.12
C PHE A 401 -20.43 6.16 14.59
N HIS A 402 -20.26 7.35 15.17
CA HIS A 402 -20.56 7.60 16.56
C HIS A 402 -22.08 7.50 16.82
N GLN A 403 -22.47 6.71 17.82
CA GLN A 403 -23.86 6.33 18.09
C GLN A 403 -24.81 7.51 18.32
N LYS A 404 -24.34 8.60 18.97
CA LYS A 404 -25.17 9.76 19.30
C LYS A 404 -25.14 10.86 18.24
N THR A 405 -23.95 11.13 17.68
CA THR A 405 -23.76 12.27 16.77
C THR A 405 -23.84 11.89 15.30
N GLY A 406 -23.73 10.61 14.98
CA GLY A 406 -23.67 10.12 13.61
C GLY A 406 -22.34 10.45 12.89
N HIS A 407 -21.36 11.09 13.55
CA HIS A 407 -20.07 11.41 12.94
C HIS A 407 -19.37 10.15 12.47
N LEU A 408 -18.83 10.19 11.25
CA LEU A 408 -18.14 9.07 10.64
C LEU A 408 -16.78 8.85 11.35
N LEU A 409 -16.56 7.64 11.86
CA LEU A 409 -15.37 7.25 12.61
C LEU A 409 -14.47 6.31 11.82
N GLY A 410 -15.03 5.56 10.87
CA GLY A 410 -14.28 4.64 10.04
C GLY A 410 -15.05 4.21 8.81
N VAL A 411 -14.30 3.90 7.75
CA VAL A 411 -14.82 3.32 6.51
C VAL A 411 -13.95 2.14 6.11
N HIS A 412 -14.57 1.00 5.88
CA HIS A 412 -13.91 -0.25 5.53
C HIS A 412 -14.59 -0.87 4.33
N ILE A 413 -13.83 -1.13 3.28
CA ILE A 413 -14.38 -1.60 2.00
C ILE A 413 -13.58 -2.82 1.55
N MET A 414 -14.25 -3.85 1.10
CA MET A 414 -13.69 -4.96 0.34
C MET A 414 -14.50 -5.11 -0.94
N GLY A 415 -13.86 -5.18 -2.11
CA GLY A 415 -14.52 -5.30 -3.39
C GLY A 415 -13.78 -4.59 -4.52
N ASP A 416 -14.24 -4.73 -5.74
CA ASP A 416 -13.62 -4.03 -6.88
C ASP A 416 -13.76 -2.51 -6.71
N GLY A 417 -12.69 -1.77 -6.95
CA GLY A 417 -12.66 -0.30 -6.80
C GLY A 417 -12.65 0.21 -5.36
N ALA A 418 -12.39 -0.63 -4.35
CA ALA A 418 -12.39 -0.23 -2.93
C ALA A 418 -11.42 0.93 -2.65
N SER A 419 -10.24 0.92 -3.27
CA SER A 419 -9.22 1.96 -3.08
C SER A 419 -9.66 3.33 -3.60
N GLU A 420 -10.41 3.38 -4.69
CA GLU A 420 -10.95 4.63 -5.24
C GLU A 420 -12.18 5.10 -4.46
N LEU A 421 -13.06 4.16 -4.13
CA LEU A 421 -14.31 4.44 -3.46
C LEU A 421 -14.10 4.97 -2.02
N LEU A 422 -13.03 4.57 -1.35
CA LEU A 422 -12.68 4.98 0.01
C LEU A 422 -12.62 6.49 0.18
N HIS A 423 -12.11 7.21 -0.83
CA HIS A 423 -11.85 8.65 -0.73
C HIS A 423 -13.12 9.49 -0.54
N ILE A 424 -14.29 8.96 -0.90
CA ILE A 424 -15.59 9.61 -0.59
C ILE A 424 -15.75 9.69 0.93
N GLY A 425 -15.58 8.57 1.64
CA GLY A 425 -15.69 8.52 3.09
C GLY A 425 -14.57 9.29 3.79
N GLN A 426 -13.33 9.18 3.30
CA GLN A 426 -12.21 9.96 3.82
C GLN A 426 -12.49 11.47 3.76
N THR A 427 -13.05 11.94 2.66
CA THR A 427 -13.40 13.37 2.51
C THR A 427 -14.44 13.78 3.55
N VAL A 428 -15.48 12.96 3.75
CA VAL A 428 -16.52 13.25 4.76
C VAL A 428 -15.92 13.27 6.16
N MET A 429 -15.02 12.35 6.49
CA MET A 429 -14.31 12.34 7.79
C MET A 429 -13.44 13.57 7.98
N ALA A 430 -12.69 13.99 6.97
CA ALA A 430 -11.82 15.17 7.03
C ALA A 430 -12.57 16.46 7.33
N PHE A 431 -13.86 16.53 6.98
CA PHE A 431 -14.74 17.64 7.29
C PHE A 431 -15.63 17.39 8.53
N ASN A 432 -15.28 16.41 9.36
CA ASN A 432 -16.08 16.00 10.53
C ASN A 432 -17.54 15.71 10.18
N GLY A 433 -17.79 15.17 8.99
CA GLY A 433 -19.12 14.87 8.49
C GLY A 433 -19.75 13.65 9.17
N SER A 434 -21.06 13.54 9.04
CA SER A 434 -21.86 12.45 9.59
C SER A 434 -22.46 11.57 8.48
N ILE A 435 -23.03 10.43 8.86
CA ILE A 435 -23.76 9.55 7.94
C ILE A 435 -24.93 10.25 7.25
N SER A 436 -25.45 11.36 7.81
CA SER A 436 -26.51 12.16 7.17
C SER A 436 -26.10 12.68 5.80
N TYR A 437 -24.81 13.00 5.60
CA TYR A 437 -24.32 13.40 4.29
C TYR A 437 -24.67 12.36 3.21
N PHE A 438 -24.42 11.08 3.48
CA PHE A 438 -24.69 10.01 2.49
C PHE A 438 -26.18 9.79 2.28
N ILE A 439 -27.02 10.03 3.29
CA ILE A 439 -28.47 9.88 3.21
C ILE A 439 -29.08 11.00 2.36
N ASP A 440 -28.62 12.23 2.56
CA ASP A 440 -29.19 13.43 1.92
C ASP A 440 -28.60 13.69 0.53
N THR A 441 -27.38 13.14 0.23
CA THR A 441 -26.71 13.31 -1.07
C THR A 441 -27.33 12.42 -2.14
N VAL A 442 -27.43 12.95 -3.36
CA VAL A 442 -27.79 12.17 -4.55
C VAL A 442 -26.51 11.68 -5.21
N PHE A 443 -26.33 10.37 -5.30
CA PHE A 443 -25.23 9.73 -6.02
C PHE A 443 -25.64 9.42 -7.46
N ASN A 444 -24.67 9.42 -8.37
CA ASN A 444 -24.91 8.93 -9.72
C ASN A 444 -25.35 7.45 -9.71
N TYR A 445 -26.25 7.10 -10.62
CA TYR A 445 -26.80 5.76 -10.78
C TYR A 445 -26.57 5.24 -12.23
N PRO A 446 -26.08 4.01 -12.43
CA PRO A 446 -25.58 3.05 -11.45
C PRO A 446 -24.09 3.26 -11.13
N THR A 447 -23.75 3.42 -9.85
CA THR A 447 -22.35 3.48 -9.38
C THR A 447 -22.17 2.70 -8.08
N LEU A 448 -20.91 2.32 -7.75
CA LEU A 448 -20.61 1.71 -6.44
C LEU A 448 -20.73 2.73 -5.29
N ALA A 449 -20.69 4.03 -5.56
CA ALA A 449 -20.88 5.08 -4.56
C ALA A 449 -22.24 5.01 -3.87
N GLU A 450 -23.28 4.42 -4.49
CA GLU A 450 -24.57 4.14 -3.86
C GLU A 450 -24.46 3.28 -2.61
N ALA A 451 -23.41 2.45 -2.50
CA ALA A 451 -23.16 1.62 -1.33
C ALA A 451 -23.04 2.48 -0.04
N TYR A 452 -22.50 3.70 -0.14
CA TYR A 452 -22.47 4.62 0.99
C TYR A 452 -23.86 4.97 1.51
N LYS A 453 -24.79 5.27 0.60
CA LYS A 453 -26.19 5.60 0.97
C LYS A 453 -26.90 4.40 1.58
N ILE A 454 -26.74 3.23 0.99
CA ILE A 454 -27.33 1.98 1.49
C ILE A 454 -26.77 1.65 2.88
N ALA A 455 -25.46 1.74 3.08
CA ALA A 455 -24.82 1.51 4.38
C ALA A 455 -25.31 2.53 5.43
N ALA A 456 -25.38 3.82 5.07
CA ALA A 456 -25.86 4.85 5.98
C ALA A 456 -27.32 4.63 6.40
N LEU A 457 -28.20 4.27 5.47
CA LEU A 457 -29.61 3.93 5.77
C LEU A 457 -29.72 2.66 6.61
N ASN A 458 -28.88 1.65 6.36
CA ASN A 458 -28.80 0.44 7.17
C ASN A 458 -28.42 0.77 8.62
N GLY A 459 -27.40 1.60 8.83
CA GLY A 459 -26.97 2.05 10.15
C GLY A 459 -28.00 2.92 10.86
N LEU A 460 -28.63 3.86 10.14
CA LEU A 460 -29.70 4.70 10.70
C LEU A 460 -30.88 3.89 11.25
N LYS A 461 -31.25 2.80 10.57
CA LYS A 461 -32.30 1.89 11.03
C LYS A 461 -31.96 1.25 12.37
N ARG A 462 -30.70 0.97 12.64
CA ARG A 462 -30.23 0.43 13.92
C ARG A 462 -30.25 1.49 15.03
N LEU A 463 -29.90 2.76 14.71
CA LEU A 463 -30.08 3.89 15.64
C LEU A 463 -31.56 4.15 15.99
N GLY A 464 -32.45 4.03 15.00
CA GLY A 464 -33.88 4.31 15.17
C GLY A 464 -34.61 3.32 16.10
N ALA A 465 -34.07 2.13 16.30
CA ALA A 465 -34.57 1.20 17.31
C ALA A 465 -34.28 1.66 18.75
N GLN A 466 -33.31 2.56 18.94
CA GLN A 466 -32.91 3.10 20.24
C GLN A 466 -33.23 4.62 20.43
N GLY A 467 -33.42 5.38 19.34
CA GLY A 467 -33.41 6.86 19.35
C GLY A 467 -34.62 7.55 18.77
N GLN A 468 -35.83 6.97 18.78
CA GLN A 468 -37.06 7.68 18.32
C GLN A 468 -37.44 8.89 19.16
N ASN A 469 -36.72 9.22 20.24
CA ASN A 469 -37.11 10.29 21.19
C ASN A 469 -36.33 11.61 21.05
N GLU A 470 -35.37 11.80 20.17
CA GLU A 470 -34.56 13.03 20.14
C GLU A 470 -34.34 13.65 18.75
N ARG A 471 -35.28 13.56 17.84
CA ARG A 471 -35.23 14.45 16.66
C ARG A 471 -35.74 15.82 17.04
N LYS A 472 -34.89 16.68 17.57
CA LYS A 472 -35.09 18.13 17.62
C LYS A 472 -34.31 18.75 16.44
N ASP A 473 -35.09 19.42 15.60
CA ASP A 473 -34.77 20.36 14.54
C ASP A 473 -33.67 20.03 13.55
N PRO A 474 -33.97 20.00 12.23
CA PRO A 474 -32.95 19.95 11.18
C PRO A 474 -32.07 21.21 11.26
N PRO A 475 -30.76 21.09 10.96
CA PRO A 475 -29.93 22.28 10.86
C PRO A 475 -30.56 23.25 9.85
N ALA A 476 -30.56 24.52 10.18
CA ALA A 476 -31.12 25.55 9.33
C ALA A 476 -30.58 25.41 7.91
N LYS A 477 -31.47 25.20 6.96
CA LYS A 477 -31.11 25.15 5.54
C LYS A 477 -30.47 26.49 5.23
N THR A 478 -29.19 26.50 4.90
CA THR A 478 -28.57 27.64 4.21
C THR A 478 -29.41 27.90 2.96
N THR A 479 -29.94 29.10 2.88
CA THR A 479 -30.79 29.58 1.78
C THR A 479 -30.09 29.24 0.44
N PRO A 480 -30.79 28.64 -0.54
CA PRO A 480 -30.21 28.42 -1.86
C PRO A 480 -29.78 29.77 -2.41
N VAL A 481 -28.54 29.88 -2.85
CA VAL A 481 -28.11 31.00 -3.72
C VAL A 481 -28.95 30.89 -4.97
N THR A 482 -29.97 31.75 -5.08
CA THR A 482 -30.74 31.94 -6.31
C THR A 482 -29.78 32.42 -7.38
N ARG A 483 -29.44 31.55 -8.34
CA ARG A 483 -28.89 32.01 -9.61
C ARG A 483 -29.97 32.83 -10.29
N GLU A 484 -29.76 34.12 -10.33
CA GLU A 484 -30.50 34.99 -11.24
C GLU A 484 -30.31 34.49 -12.67
N ALA A 485 -31.41 34.18 -13.30
CA ALA A 485 -31.46 33.88 -14.73
C ALA A 485 -31.09 35.14 -15.48
N GLY A 486 -29.86 35.23 -15.95
CA GLY A 486 -29.45 36.23 -16.92
C GLY A 486 -30.09 35.90 -18.28
N GLU A 487 -30.89 36.82 -18.73
CA GLU A 487 -31.58 36.81 -20.01
C GLU A 487 -30.62 36.73 -21.19
N SER A 488 -31.03 35.92 -22.18
CA SER A 488 -31.01 36.17 -23.64
C SER A 488 -29.84 36.93 -24.26
N ALA A 489 -29.07 36.23 -25.07
CA ALA A 489 -28.66 36.77 -26.36
C ALA A 489 -28.74 35.64 -27.40
N ALA A 490 -29.83 35.61 -28.13
CA ALA A 490 -29.92 35.02 -29.46
C ALA A 490 -29.18 35.94 -30.46
N ASP A 491 -28.77 35.30 -31.55
CA ASP A 491 -28.33 35.85 -32.85
C ASP A 491 -26.83 36.10 -33.09
N THR A 492 -26.42 35.33 -33.98
CA THR A 492 -25.71 35.54 -35.29
C THR A 492 -24.44 34.72 -35.51
N ALA A 493 -24.61 33.95 -36.61
CA ALA A 493 -23.62 33.32 -37.50
C ALA A 493 -22.82 32.13 -37.01
#